data_d6f7b92142a25040a7e0554c110d712f
#
_entry.id   d6f7b92142a25040a7e0554c110d712f
#
_cell.length_a   1.000
_cell.length_b   1.000
_cell.length_c   1.000
_cell.angle_alpha   90.00
_cell.angle_beta   90.00
_cell.angle_gamma   90.00
#
_symmetry.space_group_name_H-M   'P 1'
#
loop_
_entity.id
_entity.type
_entity.pdbx_description
1 polymer ?
#
loop_
_entity_poly.entity_id
_entity_poly.type
_entity_poly.pdbx_seq_one_letter_code
_entity_poly.pdbx_strand_id
1 'polypeptide(L)'
;MSHYEFRQMRPNEQHDVASLIRESTNCWYEANGRAAIFTGEPSSTKLFCDVYEALDPGCCLLAVVKETGQIAASCFYHSRLTHVSIGIMNVHPGHFGKGLARQLLDRIVRLSDEQNKPMRLVSSAMNLDSFSLYTRGGFVPRQIFQDMTLAIPEEGLAERAIPGIHRVRDAHLDDLQNIVQLEQELCFIEREKDHRFFLDNAMNIWNVCVIESEDTKQIDGVLVSVKHPGSTMLGPGFMRSEEDALALIRYQLDHYHRGGQPVWLVPSSCHSLVSELYGWGAKNCELHFGQTRGN
;
A
#
# COMPACT_ATOMS: atom_id res chain seq x y z
N MET A 1 0.61 34.24 14.41
CA MET A 1 0.77 33.67 13.06
C MET A 1 1.14 32.20 13.22
N SER A 2 0.68 31.30 12.31
CA SER A 2 1.05 29.86 12.38
C SER A 2 2.58 29.71 12.21
N HIS A 3 3.19 28.90 13.06
CA HIS A 3 4.62 28.53 13.00
C HIS A 3 4.94 27.71 11.75
N TYR A 4 3.93 27.03 11.16
CA TYR A 4 4.08 26.17 10.00
C TYR A 4 3.42 26.76 8.76
N GLU A 5 4.05 26.52 7.60
CA GLU A 5 3.47 26.68 6.27
C GLU A 5 3.02 25.30 5.75
N PHE A 6 1.84 25.26 5.13
CA PHE A 6 1.32 24.05 4.48
C PHE A 6 1.32 24.25 2.96
N ARG A 7 2.02 23.40 2.26
CA ARG A 7 2.16 23.49 0.80
C ARG A 7 2.48 22.13 0.19
N GLN A 8 2.41 22.01 -1.13
CA GLN A 8 2.87 20.84 -1.86
C GLN A 8 4.40 20.73 -1.78
N MET A 9 4.89 19.47 -1.89
CA MET A 9 6.31 19.14 -2.01
C MET A 9 6.86 19.73 -3.32
N ARG A 10 8.07 20.25 -3.27
CA ARG A 10 8.83 20.69 -4.45
C ARG A 10 9.67 19.53 -4.97
N PRO A 11 10.01 19.49 -6.27
CA PRO A 11 10.82 18.39 -6.85
C PRO A 11 12.16 18.14 -6.15
N ASN A 12 12.80 19.18 -5.64
CA ASN A 12 14.10 19.08 -4.94
C ASN A 12 13.99 18.64 -3.47
N GLU A 13 12.78 18.43 -2.93
CA GLU A 13 12.54 18.06 -1.53
C GLU A 13 12.28 16.55 -1.34
N GLN A 14 12.27 15.75 -2.42
CA GLN A 14 12.00 14.32 -2.35
C GLN A 14 12.94 13.57 -1.41
N HIS A 15 14.21 13.97 -1.37
CA HIS A 15 15.20 13.35 -0.49
C HIS A 15 14.89 13.62 0.99
N ASP A 16 14.50 14.85 1.32
CA ASP A 16 14.14 15.25 2.69
C ASP A 16 12.87 14.56 3.16
N VAL A 17 11.87 14.42 2.26
CA VAL A 17 10.65 13.66 2.54
C VAL A 17 10.95 12.16 2.73
N ALA A 18 11.81 11.58 1.91
CA ALA A 18 12.25 10.19 2.07
C ALA A 18 12.96 9.96 3.41
N SER A 19 13.81 10.90 3.84
CA SER A 19 14.47 10.87 5.13
C SER A 19 13.47 10.98 6.28
N LEU A 20 12.48 11.87 6.16
CA LEU A 20 11.39 12.02 7.13
C LEU A 20 10.57 10.71 7.26
N ILE A 21 10.24 10.07 6.15
CA ILE A 21 9.52 8.77 6.15
C ILE A 21 10.31 7.74 6.96
N ARG A 22 11.60 7.58 6.66
CA ARG A 22 12.47 6.64 7.36
C ARG A 22 12.57 6.94 8.85
N GLU A 23 12.91 8.17 9.19
CA GLU A 23 13.14 8.59 10.57
C GLU A 23 11.88 8.46 11.42
N SER A 24 10.77 9.03 10.95
CA SER A 24 9.53 9.03 11.74
C SER A 24 8.96 7.62 11.92
N THR A 25 9.04 6.78 10.88
CA THR A 25 8.54 5.42 10.95
C THR A 25 9.40 4.58 11.89
N ASN A 26 10.71 4.56 11.71
CA ASN A 26 11.60 3.79 12.57
C ASN A 26 11.51 4.24 14.03
N CYS A 27 11.52 5.55 14.29
CA CYS A 27 11.37 6.12 15.64
C CYS A 27 10.06 5.64 16.31
N TRP A 28 8.95 5.60 15.56
CA TRP A 28 7.68 5.13 16.09
C TRP A 28 7.73 3.63 16.44
N TYR A 29 8.27 2.76 15.55
CA TYR A 29 8.39 1.33 15.82
C TYR A 29 9.29 1.05 17.02
N GLU A 30 10.45 1.70 17.10
CA GLU A 30 11.39 1.56 18.21
C GLU A 30 10.79 2.04 19.55
N ALA A 31 10.08 3.16 19.55
CA ALA A 31 9.39 3.67 20.73
C ALA A 31 8.27 2.73 21.23
N ASN A 32 7.75 1.86 20.35
CA ASN A 32 6.74 0.84 20.68
C ASN A 32 7.35 -0.58 20.87
N GLY A 33 8.65 -0.68 21.12
CA GLY A 33 9.33 -1.93 21.43
C GLY A 33 9.51 -2.89 20.25
N ARG A 34 9.47 -2.35 19.02
CA ARG A 34 9.68 -3.09 17.78
C ARG A 34 11.02 -2.73 17.14
N ALA A 35 11.52 -3.58 16.27
CA ALA A 35 12.67 -3.24 15.44
C ALA A 35 12.30 -2.19 14.38
N ALA A 36 13.28 -1.38 13.98
CA ALA A 36 13.16 -0.51 12.82
C ALA A 36 12.78 -1.31 11.58
N ILE A 37 11.83 -0.82 10.77
CA ILE A 37 11.43 -1.50 9.53
C ILE A 37 12.28 -1.08 8.32
N PHE A 38 12.73 0.15 8.26
CA PHE A 38 13.63 0.62 7.20
C PHE A 38 15.09 0.46 7.63
N THR A 39 15.65 -0.74 7.48
CA THR A 39 17.02 -1.10 7.89
C THR A 39 18.04 -1.00 6.74
N GLY A 40 17.58 -0.97 5.48
CA GLY A 40 18.42 -0.82 4.29
C GLY A 40 19.07 0.56 4.15
N GLU A 41 19.66 0.83 2.99
CA GLU A 41 20.24 2.13 2.67
C GLU A 41 19.25 3.28 2.90
N PRO A 42 19.69 4.44 3.42
CA PRO A 42 18.82 5.59 3.67
C PRO A 42 18.00 6.03 2.47
N SER A 43 18.55 5.89 1.27
CA SER A 43 17.89 6.22 0.00
C SER A 43 16.75 5.27 -0.39
N SER A 44 16.62 4.10 0.25
CA SER A 44 15.61 3.11 -0.11
C SER A 44 14.18 3.63 0.05
N THR A 45 13.93 4.51 1.03
CA THR A 45 12.62 5.13 1.26
C THR A 45 12.26 6.20 0.21
N LYS A 46 13.21 6.61 -0.65
CA LYS A 46 12.93 7.49 -1.81
C LYS A 46 11.94 6.83 -2.78
N LEU A 47 11.87 5.50 -2.78
CA LEU A 47 10.88 4.74 -3.55
C LEU A 47 9.47 5.31 -3.41
N PHE A 48 9.04 5.67 -2.18
CA PHE A 48 7.69 6.19 -1.94
C PHE A 48 7.47 7.53 -2.66
N CYS A 49 8.46 8.42 -2.63
CA CYS A 49 8.40 9.67 -3.38
C CYS A 49 8.37 9.43 -4.89
N ASP A 50 9.28 8.57 -5.39
CA ASP A 50 9.41 8.29 -6.82
C ASP A 50 8.15 7.68 -7.40
N VAL A 51 7.56 6.69 -6.72
CA VAL A 51 6.33 6.02 -7.17
C VAL A 51 5.13 6.96 -7.09
N TYR A 52 4.94 7.63 -5.95
CA TYR A 52 3.74 8.45 -5.75
C TYR A 52 3.74 9.70 -6.64
N GLU A 53 4.89 10.38 -6.79
CA GLU A 53 5.00 11.52 -7.69
C GLU A 53 4.94 11.12 -9.18
N ALA A 54 5.41 9.92 -9.56
CA ALA A 54 5.22 9.41 -10.92
C ALA A 54 3.75 9.10 -11.21
N LEU A 55 3.04 8.55 -10.24
CA LEU A 55 1.60 8.32 -10.34
C LEU A 55 0.81 9.62 -10.35
N ASP A 56 1.08 10.54 -9.42
CA ASP A 56 0.32 11.78 -9.24
C ASP A 56 1.27 12.92 -8.87
N PRO A 57 1.80 13.65 -9.85
CA PRO A 57 2.66 14.79 -9.58
C PRO A 57 2.01 15.81 -8.64
N GLY A 58 2.71 16.22 -7.59
CA GLY A 58 2.20 17.15 -6.57
C GLY A 58 1.27 16.51 -5.53
N CYS A 59 1.25 15.17 -5.40
CA CYS A 59 0.40 14.45 -4.46
C CYS A 59 0.90 14.47 -3.00
N CYS A 60 2.03 15.11 -2.71
CA CYS A 60 2.58 15.22 -1.37
C CYS A 60 2.32 16.59 -0.74
N LEU A 61 1.53 16.63 0.34
CA LEU A 61 1.30 17.83 1.15
C LEU A 61 2.27 17.87 2.32
N LEU A 62 2.96 18.99 2.51
CA LEU A 62 3.95 19.23 3.56
C LEU A 62 3.46 20.21 4.61
N ALA A 63 3.94 20.05 5.86
CA ALA A 63 4.01 21.08 6.86
C ALA A 63 5.49 21.47 7.07
N VAL A 64 5.83 22.72 6.79
CA VAL A 64 7.21 23.23 6.82
C VAL A 64 7.35 24.29 7.90
N VAL A 65 8.39 24.22 8.70
CA VAL A 65 8.73 25.25 9.71
C VAL A 65 9.15 26.53 8.99
N LYS A 66 8.43 27.63 9.18
CA LYS A 66 8.68 28.89 8.44
C LYS A 66 10.07 29.49 8.66
N GLU A 67 10.58 29.36 9.87
CA GLU A 67 11.85 29.98 10.26
C GLU A 67 13.07 29.22 9.71
N THR A 68 12.99 27.88 9.64
CA THR A 68 14.14 27.04 9.30
C THR A 68 14.03 26.37 7.94
N GLY A 69 12.81 26.29 7.36
CA GLY A 69 12.54 25.51 6.16
C GLY A 69 12.50 23.99 6.40
N GLN A 70 12.62 23.51 7.65
CA GLN A 70 12.57 22.08 7.97
C GLN A 70 11.20 21.51 7.64
N ILE A 71 11.16 20.34 6.98
CA ILE A 71 9.94 19.59 6.77
C ILE A 71 9.56 18.91 8.10
N ALA A 72 8.45 19.35 8.69
CA ALA A 72 7.96 18.85 9.97
C ALA A 72 6.95 17.71 9.82
N ALA A 73 6.25 17.63 8.69
CA ALA A 73 5.32 16.54 8.38
C ALA A 73 5.06 16.45 6.87
N SER A 74 4.68 15.26 6.41
CA SER A 74 4.27 14.98 5.04
C SER A 74 3.07 14.05 4.99
N CYS A 75 2.26 14.16 3.94
CA CYS A 75 1.20 13.22 3.64
C CYS A 75 1.00 13.13 2.13
N PHE A 76 1.13 11.92 1.59
CA PHE A 76 0.75 11.63 0.21
C PHE A 76 -0.75 11.35 0.13
N TYR A 77 -1.36 11.75 -0.99
CA TYR A 77 -2.75 11.45 -1.30
C TYR A 77 -2.94 11.27 -2.79
N HIS A 78 -3.88 10.43 -3.18
CA HIS A 78 -4.14 10.09 -4.58
C HIS A 78 -5.62 10.29 -4.89
N SER A 79 -5.93 11.28 -5.73
CA SER A 79 -7.29 11.48 -6.22
C SER A 79 -7.52 10.57 -7.44
N ARG A 80 -8.42 9.60 -7.30
CA ARG A 80 -8.87 8.70 -8.35
C ARG A 80 -10.24 9.14 -8.85
N LEU A 81 -10.73 8.49 -9.89
CA LEU A 81 -12.06 8.80 -10.43
C LEU A 81 -13.14 8.61 -9.35
N THR A 82 -13.09 7.50 -8.64
CA THR A 82 -14.12 7.06 -7.68
C THR A 82 -13.86 7.46 -6.23
N HIS A 83 -12.63 7.84 -5.85
CA HIS A 83 -12.28 8.09 -4.45
C HIS A 83 -10.98 8.89 -4.29
N VAL A 84 -10.68 9.31 -3.05
CA VAL A 84 -9.36 9.82 -2.65
C VAL A 84 -8.72 8.83 -1.69
N SER A 85 -7.54 8.32 -2.04
CA SER A 85 -6.73 7.49 -1.13
C SER A 85 -5.77 8.34 -0.33
N ILE A 86 -5.59 8.03 0.95
CA ILE A 86 -4.48 8.55 1.75
C ILE A 86 -3.34 7.54 1.66
N GLY A 87 -2.18 8.03 1.26
CA GLY A 87 -0.93 7.29 1.27
C GLY A 87 -0.19 7.42 2.60
N ILE A 88 1.14 7.34 2.53
CA ILE A 88 2.00 7.45 3.72
C ILE A 88 1.86 8.86 4.35
N MET A 89 1.67 8.90 5.66
CA MET A 89 1.64 10.13 6.46
C MET A 89 2.68 10.05 7.57
N ASN A 90 3.57 11.03 7.64
CA ASN A 90 4.66 11.07 8.60
C ASN A 90 4.74 12.43 9.28
N VAL A 91 5.12 12.43 10.56
CA VAL A 91 5.45 13.62 11.34
C VAL A 91 6.84 13.43 11.91
N HIS A 92 7.71 14.42 11.79
CA HIS A 92 9.04 14.40 12.36
C HIS A 92 8.99 14.25 13.89
N PRO A 93 9.81 13.40 14.53
CA PRO A 93 9.74 13.13 15.98
C PRO A 93 9.78 14.41 16.84
N GLY A 94 10.59 15.38 16.50
CA GLY A 94 10.68 16.68 17.18
C GLY A 94 9.40 17.55 17.09
N HIS A 95 8.42 17.12 16.30
CA HIS A 95 7.15 17.81 16.07
C HIS A 95 5.92 16.98 16.46
N PHE A 96 6.11 15.83 17.11
CA PHE A 96 4.99 15.04 17.63
C PHE A 96 4.13 15.84 18.61
N GLY A 97 2.85 15.52 18.67
CA GLY A 97 1.90 16.19 19.58
C GLY A 97 1.47 17.62 19.19
N LYS A 98 2.04 18.20 18.12
CA LYS A 98 1.71 19.58 17.66
C LYS A 98 0.50 19.64 16.70
N GLY A 99 -0.20 18.53 16.50
CA GLY A 99 -1.41 18.45 15.68
C GLY A 99 -1.19 18.56 14.17
N LEU A 100 0.04 18.32 13.68
CA LEU A 100 0.36 18.44 12.25
C LEU A 100 -0.34 17.39 11.41
N ALA A 101 -0.36 16.11 11.84
CA ALA A 101 -1.06 15.05 11.14
C ALA A 101 -2.55 15.38 10.96
N ARG A 102 -3.20 15.92 11.99
CA ARG A 102 -4.59 16.36 11.90
C ARG A 102 -4.77 17.48 10.87
N GLN A 103 -3.90 18.49 10.89
CA GLN A 103 -3.99 19.61 9.97
C GLN A 103 -3.75 19.18 8.50
N LEU A 104 -2.88 18.18 8.26
CA LEU A 104 -2.70 17.58 6.93
C LEU A 104 -3.97 16.82 6.53
N LEU A 105 -4.48 15.96 7.41
CA LEU A 105 -5.70 15.19 7.16
C LEU A 105 -6.90 16.10 6.85
N ASP A 106 -7.12 17.16 7.67
CA ASP A 106 -8.24 18.09 7.48
C ASP A 106 -8.20 18.78 6.11
N ARG A 107 -7.00 19.03 5.54
CA ARG A 107 -6.86 19.60 4.20
C ARG A 107 -7.22 18.63 3.10
N ILE A 108 -6.79 17.38 3.23
CA ILE A 108 -7.11 16.34 2.25
C ILE A 108 -8.59 15.97 2.33
N VAL A 109 -9.18 15.95 3.53
CA VAL A 109 -10.61 15.76 3.73
C VAL A 109 -11.41 16.84 2.99
N ARG A 110 -11.04 18.14 3.12
CA ARG A 110 -11.70 19.23 2.39
C ARG A 110 -11.59 19.03 0.87
N LEU A 111 -10.42 18.68 0.36
CA LEU A 111 -10.22 18.39 -1.07
C LEU A 111 -11.15 17.25 -1.54
N SER A 112 -11.30 16.21 -0.74
CA SER A 112 -12.21 15.09 -1.02
C SER A 112 -13.68 15.54 -1.01
N ASP A 113 -14.08 16.35 -0.01
CA ASP A 113 -15.43 16.89 0.12
C ASP A 113 -15.77 17.82 -1.08
N GLU A 114 -14.84 18.69 -1.49
CA GLU A 114 -14.97 19.56 -2.66
C GLU A 114 -15.13 18.77 -3.96
N GLN A 115 -14.51 17.60 -4.06
CA GLN A 115 -14.67 16.69 -5.21
C GLN A 115 -15.88 15.75 -5.08
N ASN A 116 -16.59 15.79 -3.96
CA ASN A 116 -17.68 14.86 -3.63
C ASN A 116 -17.26 13.38 -3.76
N LYS A 117 -16.07 13.04 -3.27
CA LYS A 117 -15.52 11.69 -3.33
C LYS A 117 -15.36 11.09 -1.94
N PRO A 118 -15.65 9.79 -1.74
CA PRO A 118 -15.28 9.08 -0.52
C PRO A 118 -13.76 9.00 -0.40
N MET A 119 -13.29 8.77 0.83
CA MET A 119 -11.88 8.55 1.12
C MET A 119 -11.62 7.14 1.60
N ARG A 120 -10.42 6.63 1.31
CA ARG A 120 -9.96 5.31 1.73
C ARG A 120 -8.53 5.39 2.26
N LEU A 121 -8.21 4.56 3.24
CA LEU A 121 -6.87 4.36 3.75
C LEU A 121 -6.74 2.97 4.39
N VAL A 122 -5.49 2.55 4.58
CA VAL A 122 -5.13 1.40 5.40
C VAL A 122 -4.22 1.89 6.51
N SER A 123 -4.49 1.52 7.75
CA SER A 123 -3.70 1.93 8.92
C SER A 123 -3.38 0.76 9.83
N SER A 124 -2.20 0.80 10.45
CA SER A 124 -1.77 -0.17 11.45
C SER A 124 -2.73 -0.19 12.65
N ALA A 125 -3.12 -1.39 13.07
CA ALA A 125 -3.91 -1.60 14.28
C ALA A 125 -3.11 -1.35 15.57
N MET A 126 -1.78 -1.36 15.50
CA MET A 126 -0.91 -1.07 16.64
C MET A 126 -0.80 0.42 16.91
N ASN A 127 -0.99 1.27 15.89
CA ASN A 127 -0.87 2.71 16.01
C ASN A 127 -2.21 3.34 16.44
N LEU A 128 -2.49 3.30 17.74
CA LEU A 128 -3.73 3.84 18.32
C LEU A 128 -3.89 5.35 18.09
N ASP A 129 -2.80 6.10 17.99
CA ASP A 129 -2.83 7.53 17.72
C ASP A 129 -3.31 7.80 16.29
N SER A 130 -2.78 7.07 15.30
CA SER A 130 -3.24 7.15 13.92
C SER A 130 -4.67 6.67 13.78
N PHE A 131 -5.04 5.55 14.40
CA PHE A 131 -6.41 5.04 14.40
C PHE A 131 -7.38 6.09 14.96
N SER A 132 -7.03 6.68 16.13
CA SER A 132 -7.84 7.73 16.76
C SER A 132 -7.94 9.00 15.90
N LEU A 133 -6.84 9.37 15.22
CA LEU A 133 -6.81 10.51 14.30
C LEU A 133 -7.82 10.30 13.15
N TYR A 134 -7.78 9.15 12.49
CA TYR A 134 -8.67 8.85 11.37
C TYR A 134 -10.13 8.73 11.82
N THR A 135 -10.39 8.06 12.93
CA THR A 135 -11.74 7.94 13.47
C THR A 135 -12.35 9.32 13.81
N ARG A 136 -11.57 10.22 14.41
CA ARG A 136 -11.99 11.62 14.64
C ARG A 136 -12.18 12.40 13.34
N GLY A 137 -11.49 12.02 12.28
CA GLY A 137 -11.66 12.54 10.92
C GLY A 137 -12.88 12.00 10.19
N GLY A 138 -13.69 11.14 10.83
CA GLY A 138 -14.90 10.54 10.27
C GLY A 138 -14.65 9.25 9.47
N PHE A 139 -13.46 8.65 9.58
CA PHE A 139 -13.18 7.34 8.99
C PHE A 139 -13.75 6.22 9.85
N VAL A 140 -14.31 5.22 9.18
CA VAL A 140 -14.89 4.04 9.81
C VAL A 140 -14.10 2.81 9.35
N PRO A 141 -13.58 1.96 10.27
CA PRO A 141 -12.97 0.70 9.90
C PRO A 141 -14.03 -0.22 9.29
N ARG A 142 -13.73 -0.77 8.12
CA ARG A 142 -14.62 -1.65 7.36
C ARG A 142 -14.07 -3.05 7.20
N GLN A 143 -12.75 -3.18 7.22
CA GLN A 143 -12.08 -4.43 6.97
C GLN A 143 -10.86 -4.57 7.86
N ILE A 144 -10.58 -5.79 8.29
CA ILE A 144 -9.37 -6.15 9.05
C ILE A 144 -8.52 -7.02 8.14
N PHE A 145 -7.23 -6.71 8.09
CA PHE A 145 -6.24 -7.50 7.37
C PHE A 145 -5.22 -8.09 8.34
N GLN A 146 -4.79 -9.30 8.05
CA GLN A 146 -3.58 -9.88 8.61
C GLN A 146 -2.43 -9.60 7.65
N ASP A 147 -1.36 -9.01 8.15
CA ASP A 147 -0.12 -8.87 7.40
C ASP A 147 0.66 -10.17 7.51
N MET A 148 0.60 -10.96 6.46
CA MET A 148 1.29 -12.24 6.39
C MET A 148 2.70 -12.02 5.82
N THR A 149 3.66 -12.77 6.33
CA THR A 149 5.04 -12.81 5.79
C THR A 149 5.55 -14.24 5.78
N LEU A 150 6.39 -14.55 4.80
CA LEU A 150 7.00 -15.88 4.63
C LEU A 150 8.38 -15.71 4.02
N ALA A 151 9.39 -16.35 4.61
CA ALA A 151 10.70 -16.48 4.00
C ALA A 151 10.62 -17.52 2.87
N ILE A 152 10.96 -17.10 1.66
CA ILE A 152 10.91 -17.96 0.47
C ILE A 152 12.33 -18.49 0.18
N PRO A 153 12.56 -19.81 0.19
CA PRO A 153 13.85 -20.36 -0.19
C PRO A 153 14.26 -19.98 -1.62
N GLU A 154 15.56 -20.01 -1.92
CA GLU A 154 16.07 -19.77 -3.29
C GLU A 154 15.54 -20.79 -4.30
N GLU A 155 15.35 -22.03 -3.87
CA GLU A 155 14.74 -23.09 -4.66
C GLU A 155 13.24 -22.96 -4.86
N GLY A 156 12.59 -22.05 -4.12
CA GLY A 156 11.14 -21.86 -4.08
C GLY A 156 10.48 -22.61 -2.92
N LEU A 157 9.17 -22.52 -2.83
CA LEU A 157 8.39 -23.21 -1.81
C LEU A 157 8.29 -24.71 -2.15
N ALA A 158 8.20 -25.55 -1.12
CA ALA A 158 8.01 -27.00 -1.27
C ALA A 158 6.87 -27.32 -2.25
N GLU A 159 7.07 -28.37 -3.04
CA GLU A 159 6.09 -28.78 -4.05
C GLU A 159 4.76 -29.14 -3.36
N ARG A 160 3.69 -28.51 -3.82
CA ARG A 160 2.34 -28.72 -3.34
C ARG A 160 1.36 -28.49 -4.47
N ALA A 161 0.37 -29.32 -4.57
CA ALA A 161 -0.70 -29.11 -5.53
C ALA A 161 -1.53 -27.89 -5.12
N ILE A 162 -1.55 -26.88 -5.97
CA ILE A 162 -2.36 -25.67 -5.78
C ILE A 162 -3.45 -25.66 -6.86
N PRO A 163 -4.73 -25.70 -6.48
CA PRO A 163 -5.81 -25.61 -7.45
C PRO A 163 -5.69 -24.37 -8.32
N GLY A 164 -5.90 -24.52 -9.60
CA GLY A 164 -5.92 -23.40 -10.53
C GLY A 164 -4.58 -22.73 -10.85
N ILE A 165 -3.44 -23.19 -10.30
CA ILE A 165 -2.12 -22.56 -10.54
C ILE A 165 -1.76 -22.51 -12.04
N HIS A 166 -2.20 -23.49 -12.84
CA HIS A 166 -1.98 -23.54 -14.28
C HIS A 166 -2.74 -22.47 -15.08
N ARG A 167 -3.70 -21.79 -14.44
CA ARG A 167 -4.47 -20.66 -15.00
C ARG A 167 -3.79 -19.32 -14.78
N VAL A 168 -2.75 -19.30 -13.93
CA VAL A 168 -2.03 -18.06 -13.61
C VAL A 168 -0.96 -17.80 -14.66
N ARG A 169 -0.89 -16.56 -15.11
CA ARG A 169 0.16 -16.06 -16.01
C ARG A 169 0.54 -14.61 -15.67
N ASP A 170 1.66 -14.18 -16.21
CA ASP A 170 2.01 -12.76 -16.19
C ASP A 170 0.96 -11.94 -16.97
N ALA A 171 0.66 -10.75 -16.46
CA ALA A 171 -0.22 -9.82 -17.11
C ALA A 171 0.52 -8.97 -18.14
N HIS A 172 -0.18 -8.57 -19.19
CA HIS A 172 0.29 -7.70 -20.24
C HIS A 172 -0.54 -6.42 -20.33
N LEU A 173 -0.06 -5.41 -21.03
CA LEU A 173 -0.78 -4.14 -21.18
C LEU A 173 -2.17 -4.32 -21.82
N ASP A 174 -2.34 -5.32 -22.67
CA ASP A 174 -3.62 -5.67 -23.29
C ASP A 174 -4.67 -6.15 -22.27
N ASP A 175 -4.24 -6.60 -21.09
CA ASP A 175 -5.14 -7.02 -20.01
C ASP A 175 -5.75 -5.82 -19.24
N LEU A 176 -5.24 -4.61 -19.42
CA LEU A 176 -5.56 -3.44 -18.61
C LEU A 176 -7.07 -3.20 -18.45
N GLN A 177 -7.81 -3.25 -19.55
CA GLN A 177 -9.26 -2.96 -19.52
C GLN A 177 -10.03 -4.05 -18.74
N ASN A 178 -9.63 -5.31 -18.88
CA ASN A 178 -10.24 -6.42 -18.15
C ASN A 178 -9.91 -6.33 -16.65
N ILE A 179 -8.69 -5.90 -16.31
CA ILE A 179 -8.24 -5.66 -14.92
C ILE A 179 -9.09 -4.55 -14.28
N VAL A 180 -9.25 -3.41 -14.98
CA VAL A 180 -10.05 -2.28 -14.49
C VAL A 180 -11.52 -2.69 -14.31
N GLN A 181 -12.08 -3.42 -15.27
CA GLN A 181 -13.45 -3.90 -15.18
C GLN A 181 -13.64 -4.82 -13.97
N LEU A 182 -12.74 -5.76 -13.75
CA LEU A 182 -12.79 -6.66 -12.59
C LEU A 182 -12.68 -5.89 -11.27
N GLU A 183 -11.80 -4.88 -11.20
CA GLU A 183 -11.67 -4.04 -10.00
C GLU A 183 -12.96 -3.27 -9.70
N GLN A 184 -13.58 -2.68 -10.73
CA GLN A 184 -14.87 -1.99 -10.58
C GLN A 184 -15.96 -2.94 -10.08
N GLU A 185 -16.02 -4.16 -10.63
CA GLU A 185 -17.00 -5.17 -10.27
C GLU A 185 -16.87 -5.63 -8.80
N LEU A 186 -15.64 -5.95 -8.38
CA LEU A 186 -15.38 -6.54 -7.07
C LEU A 186 -15.18 -5.52 -5.96
N CYS A 187 -14.55 -4.37 -6.27
CA CYS A 187 -14.08 -3.40 -5.27
C CYS A 187 -14.85 -2.07 -5.32
N PHE A 188 -15.68 -1.85 -6.36
CA PHE A 188 -16.41 -0.59 -6.59
C PHE A 188 -15.49 0.63 -6.67
N ILE A 189 -14.29 0.45 -7.18
CA ILE A 189 -13.29 1.51 -7.41
C ILE A 189 -12.70 1.39 -8.80
N GLU A 190 -12.06 2.47 -9.25
CA GLU A 190 -11.36 2.51 -10.53
C GLU A 190 -9.99 3.14 -10.36
N ARG A 191 -8.95 2.39 -10.76
CA ARG A 191 -7.55 2.79 -10.68
C ARG A 191 -6.80 2.46 -11.97
N GLU A 192 -7.38 2.76 -13.14
CA GLU A 192 -6.75 2.46 -14.44
C GLU A 192 -5.30 2.97 -14.50
N LYS A 193 -5.08 4.21 -14.03
CA LYS A 193 -3.76 4.84 -14.03
C LYS A 193 -2.73 4.04 -13.24
N ASP A 194 -3.13 3.50 -12.07
CA ASP A 194 -2.26 2.68 -11.22
C ASP A 194 -1.94 1.34 -11.91
N HIS A 195 -2.94 0.67 -12.47
CA HIS A 195 -2.74 -0.61 -13.17
C HIS A 195 -1.86 -0.44 -14.41
N ARG A 196 -2.06 0.62 -15.19
CA ARG A 196 -1.19 0.96 -16.31
C ARG A 196 0.25 1.17 -15.85
N PHE A 197 0.46 1.90 -14.77
CA PHE A 197 1.79 2.14 -14.20
C PHE A 197 2.49 0.85 -13.78
N PHE A 198 1.78 -0.09 -13.15
CA PHE A 198 2.34 -1.39 -12.77
C PHE A 198 2.67 -2.25 -13.99
N LEU A 199 1.81 -2.25 -15.01
CA LEU A 199 2.02 -3.02 -16.24
C LEU A 199 3.14 -2.43 -17.12
N ASP A 200 3.24 -1.11 -17.24
CA ASP A 200 4.33 -0.42 -17.96
C ASP A 200 5.68 -0.67 -17.30
N ASN A 201 5.70 -0.84 -16.00
CA ASN A 201 6.85 -1.23 -15.18
C ASN A 201 8.15 -0.52 -15.52
N ALA A 202 8.09 0.78 -15.82
CA ALA A 202 9.26 1.58 -16.22
C ALA A 202 10.39 1.58 -15.18
N MET A 203 10.06 1.33 -13.92
CA MET A 203 11.03 1.21 -12.82
C MET A 203 11.62 -0.20 -12.68
N ASN A 204 11.09 -1.18 -13.39
CA ASN A 204 11.49 -2.60 -13.33
C ASN A 204 11.48 -3.20 -11.90
N ILE A 205 10.47 -2.86 -11.11
CA ILE A 205 10.28 -3.32 -9.72
C ILE A 205 8.94 -4.01 -9.49
N TRP A 206 8.03 -3.94 -10.48
CA TRP A 206 6.67 -4.45 -10.39
C TRP A 206 6.53 -5.79 -11.09
N ASN A 207 5.71 -6.67 -10.52
CA ASN A 207 5.28 -7.89 -11.17
C ASN A 207 3.77 -7.97 -11.05
N VAL A 208 3.09 -8.16 -12.17
CA VAL A 208 1.63 -8.27 -12.22
C VAL A 208 1.29 -9.64 -12.78
N CYS A 209 0.49 -10.41 -12.07
CA CYS A 209 -0.05 -11.65 -12.58
C CYS A 209 -1.58 -11.65 -12.55
N VAL A 210 -2.17 -12.40 -13.45
CA VAL A 210 -3.60 -12.61 -13.57
C VAL A 210 -3.92 -14.10 -13.52
N ILE A 211 -5.12 -14.43 -13.08
CA ILE A 211 -5.68 -15.78 -13.21
C ILE A 211 -6.89 -15.73 -14.13
N GLU A 212 -6.93 -16.64 -15.09
CA GLU A 212 -8.00 -16.73 -16.08
C GLU A 212 -9.05 -17.76 -15.69
N SER A 213 -10.31 -17.48 -16.03
CA SER A 213 -11.38 -18.48 -16.01
C SER A 213 -11.05 -19.63 -16.97
N GLU A 214 -11.30 -20.86 -16.57
CA GLU A 214 -11.10 -22.03 -17.43
C GLU A 214 -11.99 -21.99 -18.68
N ASP A 215 -13.25 -21.57 -18.48
CA ASP A 215 -14.27 -21.65 -19.52
C ASP A 215 -14.24 -20.45 -20.48
N THR A 216 -14.10 -19.23 -19.95
CA THR A 216 -14.32 -18.00 -20.72
C THR A 216 -13.03 -17.28 -21.10
N LYS A 217 -11.90 -17.63 -20.46
CA LYS A 217 -10.61 -16.92 -20.56
C LYS A 217 -10.67 -15.45 -20.09
N GLN A 218 -11.74 -15.08 -19.41
CA GLN A 218 -11.81 -13.80 -18.71
C GLN A 218 -10.91 -13.79 -17.48
N ILE A 219 -10.48 -12.63 -17.05
CA ILE A 219 -9.65 -12.49 -15.84
C ILE A 219 -10.57 -12.60 -14.61
N ASP A 220 -10.28 -13.58 -13.75
CA ASP A 220 -10.96 -13.83 -12.48
C ASP A 220 -10.21 -13.25 -11.27
N GLY A 221 -8.94 -12.89 -11.45
CA GLY A 221 -8.15 -12.29 -10.39
C GLY A 221 -6.87 -11.66 -10.88
N VAL A 222 -6.38 -10.73 -10.08
CA VAL A 222 -5.14 -9.95 -10.31
C VAL A 222 -4.38 -9.86 -9.01
N LEU A 223 -3.06 -9.97 -9.08
CA LEU A 223 -2.16 -9.69 -7.97
C LEU A 223 -0.91 -8.97 -8.47
N VAL A 224 -0.67 -7.80 -7.91
CA VAL A 224 0.56 -7.01 -8.14
C VAL A 224 1.56 -7.34 -7.04
N SER A 225 2.84 -7.26 -7.33
CA SER A 225 3.88 -7.21 -6.29
C SER A 225 4.96 -6.20 -6.62
N VAL A 226 5.65 -5.73 -5.59
CA VAL A 226 6.84 -4.91 -5.69
C VAL A 226 8.02 -5.63 -5.05
N LYS A 227 9.19 -5.59 -5.71
CA LYS A 227 10.44 -6.10 -5.17
C LYS A 227 11.52 -5.00 -5.26
N HIS A 228 11.71 -4.29 -4.15
CA HIS A 228 12.67 -3.20 -4.03
C HIS A 228 13.19 -3.14 -2.58
N PRO A 229 14.45 -2.71 -2.32
CA PRO A 229 14.97 -2.59 -0.95
C PRO A 229 14.14 -1.74 0.01
N GLY A 230 13.35 -0.79 -0.49
CA GLY A 230 12.42 0.03 0.30
C GLY A 230 11.05 -0.60 0.52
N SER A 231 10.68 -1.63 -0.25
CA SER A 231 9.39 -2.32 -0.13
C SER A 231 9.42 -3.65 -0.87
N THR A 232 9.13 -4.73 -0.17
CA THR A 232 8.94 -6.06 -0.75
C THR A 232 7.56 -6.56 -0.32
N MET A 233 6.56 -6.32 -1.16
CA MET A 233 5.17 -6.58 -0.82
C MET A 233 4.39 -7.15 -2.00
N LEU A 234 3.37 -7.98 -1.69
CA LEU A 234 2.31 -8.33 -2.62
C LEU A 234 1.11 -7.42 -2.37
N GLY A 235 0.53 -6.93 -3.44
CA GLY A 235 -0.62 -6.02 -3.47
C GLY A 235 -0.37 -4.79 -4.36
N PRO A 236 -1.44 -4.21 -4.87
CA PRO A 236 -2.84 -4.57 -4.67
C PRO A 236 -3.21 -5.90 -5.34
N GLY A 237 -4.27 -6.52 -4.79
CA GLY A 237 -4.84 -7.74 -5.35
C GLY A 237 -6.35 -7.79 -5.14
N PHE A 238 -7.07 -8.34 -6.11
CA PHE A 238 -8.50 -8.59 -6.07
C PHE A 238 -8.82 -9.78 -6.97
N MET A 239 -9.67 -10.66 -6.49
CA MET A 239 -10.01 -11.92 -7.17
C MET A 239 -11.38 -12.43 -6.73
N ARG A 240 -11.95 -13.32 -7.53
CA ARG A 240 -13.31 -13.85 -7.31
C ARG A 240 -13.40 -14.86 -6.17
N SER A 241 -12.31 -15.59 -5.89
CA SER A 241 -12.32 -16.64 -4.87
C SER A 241 -11.03 -16.69 -4.04
N GLU A 242 -11.09 -17.34 -2.88
CA GLU A 242 -9.92 -17.63 -2.04
C GLU A 242 -8.95 -18.63 -2.72
N GLU A 243 -9.46 -19.51 -3.58
CA GLU A 243 -8.64 -20.43 -4.37
C GLU A 243 -7.81 -19.68 -5.43
N ASP A 244 -8.43 -18.70 -6.13
CA ASP A 244 -7.73 -17.83 -7.07
C ASP A 244 -6.66 -17.00 -6.35
N ALA A 245 -6.98 -16.49 -5.14
CA ALA A 245 -6.01 -15.78 -4.31
C ALA A 245 -4.81 -16.66 -3.97
N LEU A 246 -5.05 -17.91 -3.57
CA LEU A 246 -4.00 -18.87 -3.21
C LEU A 246 -3.07 -19.16 -4.39
N ALA A 247 -3.64 -19.37 -5.60
CA ALA A 247 -2.89 -19.62 -6.82
C ALA A 247 -2.05 -18.40 -7.22
N LEU A 248 -2.61 -17.19 -7.18
CA LEU A 248 -1.90 -15.95 -7.49
C LEU A 248 -0.76 -15.67 -6.50
N ILE A 249 -1.01 -15.82 -5.20
CA ILE A 249 0.03 -15.65 -4.16
C ILE A 249 1.15 -16.67 -4.39
N ARG A 250 0.82 -17.96 -4.59
CA ARG A 250 1.81 -18.99 -4.83
C ARG A 250 2.67 -18.67 -6.05
N TYR A 251 2.05 -18.26 -7.14
CA TYR A 251 2.77 -17.89 -8.37
C TYR A 251 3.74 -16.74 -8.11
N GLN A 252 3.29 -15.64 -7.47
CA GLN A 252 4.13 -14.49 -7.14
C GLN A 252 5.33 -14.87 -6.26
N LEU A 253 5.10 -15.68 -5.21
CA LEU A 253 6.15 -16.10 -4.29
C LEU A 253 7.23 -16.93 -4.99
N ASP A 254 6.83 -17.90 -5.81
CA ASP A 254 7.75 -18.83 -6.48
C ASP A 254 8.46 -18.21 -7.69
N HIS A 255 7.89 -17.23 -8.38
CA HIS A 255 8.50 -16.63 -9.57
C HIS A 255 9.32 -15.39 -9.27
N TYR A 256 8.87 -14.55 -8.32
CA TYR A 256 9.46 -13.23 -8.16
C TYR A 256 10.08 -12.96 -6.79
N HIS A 257 9.75 -13.78 -5.77
CA HIS A 257 10.18 -13.51 -4.40
C HIS A 257 11.09 -14.58 -3.79
N ARG A 258 11.67 -15.47 -4.60
CA ARG A 258 12.67 -16.45 -4.12
C ARG A 258 13.84 -15.72 -3.45
N GLY A 259 14.35 -16.30 -2.38
CA GLY A 259 15.42 -15.72 -1.55
C GLY A 259 14.98 -14.51 -0.74
N GLY A 260 13.71 -14.12 -0.79
CA GLY A 260 13.16 -12.96 -0.09
C GLY A 260 12.18 -13.29 1.01
N GLN A 261 11.68 -12.24 1.64
CA GLN A 261 10.65 -12.35 2.68
C GLN A 261 9.59 -11.25 2.47
N PRO A 262 8.70 -11.41 1.46
CA PRO A 262 7.66 -10.44 1.20
C PRO A 262 6.60 -10.39 2.30
N VAL A 263 5.88 -9.26 2.34
CA VAL A 263 4.71 -9.05 3.19
C VAL A 263 3.49 -8.86 2.30
N TRP A 264 2.33 -9.37 2.72
CA TRP A 264 1.06 -9.12 2.04
C TRP A 264 -0.10 -9.09 3.02
N LEU A 265 -1.11 -8.29 2.70
CA LEU A 265 -2.30 -8.12 3.51
C LEU A 265 -3.40 -9.08 3.04
N VAL A 266 -3.87 -9.92 3.96
CA VAL A 266 -4.97 -10.86 3.71
C VAL A 266 -6.18 -10.45 4.52
N PRO A 267 -7.37 -10.28 3.91
CA PRO A 267 -8.58 -10.04 4.68
C PRO A 267 -8.80 -11.16 5.70
N SER A 268 -8.97 -10.82 6.98
CA SER A 268 -9.14 -11.83 8.04
C SER A 268 -10.44 -12.61 7.94
N SER A 269 -11.38 -12.16 7.10
CA SER A 269 -12.61 -12.89 6.73
C SER A 269 -12.35 -14.05 5.75
N CYS A 270 -11.22 -14.06 5.03
CA CYS A 270 -10.85 -15.13 4.09
C CYS A 270 -10.23 -16.31 4.86
N HIS A 271 -11.07 -17.05 5.57
CA HIS A 271 -10.62 -18.07 6.53
C HIS A 271 -9.83 -19.20 5.88
N SER A 272 -10.29 -19.72 4.74
CA SER A 272 -9.63 -20.84 4.05
C SER A 272 -8.26 -20.43 3.54
N LEU A 273 -8.16 -19.24 2.92
CA LEU A 273 -6.89 -18.67 2.46
C LEU A 273 -5.91 -18.48 3.63
N VAL A 274 -6.35 -17.86 4.73
CA VAL A 274 -5.51 -17.63 5.91
C VAL A 274 -4.99 -18.96 6.47
N SER A 275 -5.86 -19.99 6.57
CA SER A 275 -5.49 -21.32 7.06
C SER A 275 -4.42 -21.98 6.18
N GLU A 276 -4.58 -21.92 4.85
CA GLU A 276 -3.60 -22.47 3.90
C GLU A 276 -2.26 -21.73 3.99
N LEU A 277 -2.27 -20.40 4.09
CA LEU A 277 -1.03 -19.63 4.23
C LEU A 277 -0.26 -19.97 5.51
N TYR A 278 -0.96 -20.16 6.64
CA TYR A 278 -0.33 -20.71 7.86
C TYR A 278 0.21 -22.12 7.63
N GLY A 279 -0.49 -22.96 6.87
CA GLY A 279 -0.01 -24.28 6.46
C GLY A 279 1.27 -24.24 5.61
N TRP A 280 1.57 -23.14 4.93
CA TRP A 280 2.85 -22.92 4.24
C TRP A 280 3.96 -22.43 5.17
N GLY A 281 3.64 -22.09 6.44
CA GLY A 281 4.59 -21.54 7.40
C GLY A 281 4.62 -20.01 7.44
N ALA A 282 3.68 -19.34 6.76
CA ALA A 282 3.56 -17.90 6.87
C ALA A 282 3.24 -17.48 8.30
N LYS A 283 3.64 -16.28 8.67
CA LYS A 283 3.43 -15.70 10.00
C LYS A 283 2.68 -14.38 9.88
N ASN A 284 1.76 -14.13 10.79
CA ASN A 284 1.19 -12.80 10.94
C ASN A 284 2.20 -11.90 11.65
N CYS A 285 2.62 -10.81 11.04
CA CYS A 285 3.57 -9.85 11.62
C CYS A 285 2.88 -8.58 12.12
N GLU A 286 1.70 -8.23 11.60
CA GLU A 286 0.92 -7.07 12.00
C GLU A 286 -0.56 -7.25 11.65
N LEU A 287 -1.41 -6.31 12.11
CA LEU A 287 -2.79 -6.17 11.68
C LEU A 287 -3.02 -4.77 11.14
N HIS A 288 -3.80 -4.67 10.06
CA HIS A 288 -4.21 -3.39 9.50
C HIS A 288 -5.73 -3.27 9.39
N PHE A 289 -6.21 -2.02 9.47
CA PHE A 289 -7.61 -1.68 9.22
C PHE A 289 -7.74 -0.96 7.88
N GLY A 290 -8.58 -1.50 7.00
CA GLY A 290 -9.12 -0.75 5.88
C GLY A 290 -10.22 0.18 6.38
N GLN A 291 -10.03 1.49 6.22
CA GLN A 291 -10.95 2.51 6.72
C GLN A 291 -11.49 3.36 5.57
N THR A 292 -12.75 3.75 5.67
CA THR A 292 -13.41 4.61 4.68
C THR A 292 -14.09 5.79 5.34
N ARG A 293 -14.15 6.92 4.65
CA ARG A 293 -14.95 8.10 4.99
C ARG A 293 -15.82 8.45 3.78
N GLY A 294 -17.10 8.70 4.02
CA GLY A 294 -18.10 8.85 2.98
C GLY A 294 -18.57 7.49 2.42
N ASN A 295 -19.54 7.53 1.52
CA ASN A 295 -20.15 6.35 0.89
C ASN A 295 -19.62 6.17 -0.51
#